data_e712f5b40200883083bebb869340ff27
#
_entry.id   e712f5b40200883083bebb869340ff27
#
_cell.length_a   1.000
_cell.length_b   1.000
_cell.length_c   1.000
_cell.angle_alpha   90.00
_cell.angle_beta   90.00
_cell.angle_gamma   90.00
#
_symmetry.space_group_name_H-M   'P 1'
#
loop_
_entity.id
_entity.type
_entity.pdbx_description
1 polymer ?
#
loop_
_entity_poly.entity_id
_entity_poly.type
_entity_poly.pdbx_seq_one_letter_code
_entity_poly.pdbx_strand_id
1 'polypeptide(L)'
;MDDIHNCYRRTCIIIILSKSIIISNSDVKALIKHAKSEEPKESCALLIGNETEYDWNVKEVFLTENMDSSKINFTISPEQELEVDTIAKKKNMEIVCIFHSHPNSEAKPSITDKKFMSVNPFPWIIYSCESDQMKCFIFKNNTLEQISIKDS
;
A
#
# COMPACT_ATOMS: atom_id res chain seq x y z
N MET A 1 -11.95 -51.12 -35.19
CA MET A 1 -10.53 -50.82 -35.00
C MET A 1 -10.30 -49.36 -35.28
N ASP A 2 -10.58 -48.51 -34.37
CA ASP A 2 -10.13 -47.13 -34.48
C ASP A 2 -10.17 -46.52 -33.10
N ASP A 3 -8.97 -46.37 -32.52
CA ASP A 3 -8.73 -45.73 -31.25
C ASP A 3 -8.99 -44.24 -31.36
N ILE A 4 -10.12 -43.84 -30.80
CA ILE A 4 -10.42 -42.42 -30.65
C ILE A 4 -9.62 -41.93 -29.44
N HIS A 5 -8.47 -41.36 -29.69
CA HIS A 5 -7.71 -40.63 -28.66
C HIS A 5 -8.50 -39.41 -28.26
N ASN A 6 -9.22 -39.56 -27.14
CA ASN A 6 -9.93 -38.46 -26.48
C ASN A 6 -8.88 -37.60 -25.77
N CYS A 7 -8.37 -36.63 -26.51
CA CYS A 7 -7.47 -35.62 -25.97
C CYS A 7 -8.29 -34.62 -25.14
N TYR A 8 -8.52 -34.92 -23.87
CA TYR A 8 -9.00 -33.93 -22.92
C TYR A 8 -7.94 -32.85 -22.76
N ARG A 9 -8.08 -31.76 -23.51
CA ARG A 9 -7.41 -30.52 -23.22
C ARG A 9 -7.95 -30.03 -21.88
N ARG A 10 -7.26 -30.36 -20.79
CA ARG A 10 -7.43 -29.68 -19.52
C ARG A 10 -6.99 -28.24 -19.76
N THR A 11 -7.95 -27.35 -19.95
CA THR A 11 -7.71 -25.93 -19.88
C THR A 11 -7.31 -25.64 -18.44
N CYS A 12 -6.03 -25.57 -18.18
CA CYS A 12 -5.54 -25.02 -16.91
C CYS A 12 -5.99 -23.56 -16.87
N ILE A 13 -7.04 -23.29 -16.15
CA ILE A 13 -7.40 -21.92 -15.79
C ILE A 13 -6.35 -21.49 -14.79
N ILE A 14 -5.34 -20.74 -15.27
CA ILE A 14 -4.40 -20.06 -14.39
C ILE A 14 -5.19 -18.94 -13.76
N ILE A 15 -5.71 -19.17 -12.55
CA ILE A 15 -6.25 -18.10 -11.72
C ILE A 15 -5.04 -17.30 -11.25
N ILE A 16 -4.78 -16.19 -11.92
CA ILE A 16 -3.82 -15.21 -11.43
C ILE A 16 -4.47 -14.54 -10.23
N LEU A 17 -4.16 -15.06 -9.04
CA LEU A 17 -4.55 -14.41 -7.79
C LEU A 17 -3.75 -13.11 -7.71
N SER A 18 -4.44 -11.98 -7.76
CA SER A 18 -3.82 -10.69 -7.49
C SER A 18 -3.37 -10.64 -6.03
N LYS A 19 -2.15 -10.17 -5.77
CA LYS A 19 -1.65 -9.94 -4.42
C LYS A 19 -2.56 -8.95 -3.68
N SER A 20 -2.69 -9.16 -2.37
CA SER A 20 -3.40 -8.27 -1.47
C SER A 20 -2.45 -7.67 -0.45
N ILE A 21 -2.84 -6.55 0.16
CA ILE A 21 -2.17 -6.09 1.38
C ILE A 21 -2.96 -6.58 2.59
N ILE A 22 -2.25 -7.19 3.54
CA ILE A 22 -2.81 -7.73 4.78
C ILE A 22 -2.41 -6.79 5.90
N ILE A 23 -3.39 -6.18 6.56
CA ILE A 23 -3.17 -5.21 7.65
C ILE A 23 -4.25 -5.39 8.70
N SER A 24 -3.89 -5.31 9.98
CA SER A 24 -4.84 -5.48 11.06
C SER A 24 -5.87 -4.33 11.12
N ASN A 25 -7.08 -4.64 11.54
CA ASN A 25 -8.12 -3.62 11.77
C ASN A 25 -7.70 -2.56 12.80
N SER A 26 -6.88 -2.93 13.78
CA SER A 26 -6.34 -1.97 14.75
C SER A 26 -5.36 -0.98 14.11
N ASP A 27 -4.52 -1.43 13.18
CA ASP A 27 -3.60 -0.57 12.44
C ASP A 27 -4.34 0.35 11.48
N VAL A 28 -5.37 -0.17 10.79
CA VAL A 28 -6.25 0.66 9.94
C VAL A 28 -6.90 1.78 10.76
N LYS A 29 -7.41 1.48 11.95
CA LYS A 29 -7.98 2.51 12.84
C LYS A 29 -6.95 3.53 13.30
N ALA A 30 -5.72 3.10 13.58
CA ALA A 30 -4.63 4.00 13.96
C ALA A 30 -4.27 4.95 12.80
N LEU A 31 -4.21 4.45 11.57
CA LEU A 31 -3.95 5.26 10.37
C LEU A 31 -5.06 6.29 10.13
N ILE A 32 -6.33 5.89 10.26
CA ILE A 32 -7.48 6.80 10.12
C ILE A 32 -7.45 7.88 11.20
N LYS A 33 -7.17 7.50 12.45
CA LYS A 33 -7.04 8.45 13.56
C LYS A 33 -5.93 9.46 13.30
N HIS A 34 -4.78 8.99 12.83
CA HIS A 34 -3.65 9.84 12.46
C HIS A 34 -4.04 10.82 11.34
N ALA A 35 -4.67 10.32 10.26
CA ALA A 35 -5.15 11.16 9.18
C ALA A 35 -6.06 12.30 9.66
N LYS A 36 -7.05 11.98 10.49
CA LYS A 36 -7.99 12.97 11.02
C LYS A 36 -7.33 13.95 11.98
N SER A 37 -6.32 13.55 12.73
CA SER A 37 -5.60 14.45 13.66
C SER A 37 -4.69 15.45 12.95
N GLU A 38 -4.23 15.12 11.73
CA GLU A 38 -3.34 15.97 10.95
C GLU A 38 -4.08 16.96 10.04
N GLU A 39 -5.41 16.81 9.88
CA GLU A 39 -6.19 17.74 9.07
C GLU A 39 -5.94 19.22 9.49
N PRO A 40 -5.81 20.12 8.54
CA PRO A 40 -6.09 20.01 7.10
C PRO A 40 -4.88 19.58 6.25
N LYS A 41 -3.80 19.11 6.86
CA LYS A 41 -2.61 18.63 6.16
C LYS A 41 -2.78 17.18 5.73
N GLU A 42 -2.06 16.76 4.70
CA GLU A 42 -1.85 15.34 4.43
C GLU A 42 -1.04 14.71 5.58
N SER A 43 -1.45 13.53 6.01
CA SER A 43 -0.67 12.70 6.94
C SER A 43 0.04 11.60 6.17
N CYS A 44 1.09 11.05 6.77
CA CYS A 44 1.82 9.93 6.18
C CYS A 44 2.31 8.95 7.23
N ALA A 45 2.62 7.74 6.78
CA ALA A 45 3.17 6.67 7.62
C ALA A 45 3.96 5.68 6.76
N LEU A 46 4.91 5.01 7.39
CA LEU A 46 5.65 3.87 6.83
C LEU A 46 5.19 2.58 7.50
N LEU A 47 4.90 1.57 6.70
CA LEU A 47 4.44 0.28 7.17
C LEU A 47 5.49 -0.76 6.85
N ILE A 48 5.94 -1.49 7.88
CA ILE A 48 6.93 -2.56 7.71
C ILE A 48 6.30 -3.94 7.87
N GLY A 49 6.91 -4.91 7.23
CA GLY A 49 6.45 -6.28 7.26
C GLY A 49 7.20 -7.16 6.28
N ASN A 50 6.52 -8.12 5.71
CA ASN A 50 7.11 -9.07 4.78
C ASN A 50 6.28 -9.17 3.49
N GLU A 51 6.98 -9.21 2.37
CA GLU A 51 6.39 -9.58 1.10
C GLU A 51 6.50 -11.09 0.89
N THR A 52 5.41 -11.71 0.44
CA THR A 52 5.36 -13.11 0.01
C THR A 52 4.98 -13.19 -1.47
N GLU A 53 4.92 -14.40 -2.01
CA GLU A 53 4.41 -14.62 -3.37
C GLU A 53 2.96 -14.12 -3.52
N TYR A 54 2.16 -14.19 -2.45
CA TYR A 54 0.71 -13.96 -2.50
C TYR A 54 0.28 -12.62 -1.91
N ASP A 55 1.02 -12.06 -0.96
CA ASP A 55 0.58 -10.90 -0.20
C ASP A 55 1.73 -10.04 0.30
N TRP A 56 1.42 -8.78 0.64
CA TRP A 56 2.23 -7.91 1.48
C TRP A 56 1.64 -7.91 2.88
N ASN A 57 2.37 -8.45 3.86
CA ASN A 57 1.91 -8.58 5.23
C ASN A 57 2.47 -7.46 6.09
N VAL A 58 1.63 -6.51 6.47
CA VAL A 58 1.99 -5.44 7.42
C VAL A 58 2.08 -6.02 8.82
N LYS A 59 3.16 -5.69 9.53
CA LYS A 59 3.41 -6.11 10.92
C LYS A 59 3.47 -4.95 11.89
N GLU A 60 3.98 -3.82 11.46
CA GLU A 60 4.08 -2.60 12.29
C GLU A 60 3.83 -1.36 11.45
N VAL A 61 3.22 -0.36 12.08
CA VAL A 61 2.94 0.95 11.50
C VAL A 61 3.76 2.02 12.23
N PHE A 62 4.48 2.82 11.46
CA PHE A 62 5.22 3.97 11.95
C PHE A 62 4.58 5.25 11.42
N LEU A 63 3.88 5.95 12.30
CA LEU A 63 3.32 7.26 11.99
C LEU A 63 4.46 8.26 11.82
N THR A 64 4.48 8.95 10.70
CA THR A 64 5.54 9.90 10.37
C THR A 64 5.01 11.32 10.28
N GLU A 65 5.90 12.30 10.40
CA GLU A 65 5.57 13.70 10.19
C GLU A 65 5.60 14.03 8.70
N ASN A 66 4.62 14.80 8.25
CA ASN A 66 4.67 15.40 6.91
C ASN A 66 5.52 16.68 6.96
N MET A 67 6.74 16.61 6.41
CA MET A 67 7.67 17.72 6.39
C MET A 67 7.20 18.91 5.54
N ASP A 68 6.33 18.67 4.55
CA ASP A 68 5.80 19.72 3.69
C ASP A 68 4.70 20.53 4.36
N SER A 69 4.09 20.03 5.44
CA SER A 69 2.93 20.64 6.09
C SER A 69 1.84 21.06 5.09
N SER A 70 1.65 20.28 4.03
CA SER A 70 0.81 20.60 2.89
C SER A 70 -0.52 19.86 2.91
N LYS A 71 -1.53 20.46 2.27
CA LYS A 71 -2.86 19.85 2.06
C LYS A 71 -2.92 18.93 0.85
N ILE A 72 -1.92 18.98 -0.01
CA ILE A 72 -1.91 18.33 -1.33
C ILE A 72 -0.63 17.54 -1.62
N ASN A 73 0.34 17.58 -0.74
CA ASN A 73 1.60 16.84 -0.83
C ASN A 73 2.07 16.38 0.54
N PHE A 74 2.92 15.37 0.55
CA PHE A 74 3.64 14.96 1.75
C PHE A 74 5.09 14.64 1.42
N THR A 75 5.93 14.78 2.41
CA THR A 75 7.34 14.36 2.37
C THR A 75 7.69 13.75 3.72
N ILE A 76 8.18 12.53 3.70
CA ILE A 76 8.78 11.86 4.87
C ILE A 76 10.26 12.22 4.90
N SER A 77 10.79 12.62 6.06
CA SER A 77 12.21 12.96 6.16
C SER A 77 13.11 11.75 5.89
N PRO A 78 14.26 11.94 5.21
CA PRO A 78 15.21 10.85 4.98
C PRO A 78 15.69 10.20 6.29
N GLU A 79 15.76 10.95 7.37
CA GLU A 79 16.15 10.46 8.70
C GLU A 79 15.11 9.50 9.27
N GLN A 80 13.80 9.83 9.17
CA GLN A 80 12.71 8.94 9.59
C GLN A 80 12.66 7.68 8.74
N GLU A 81 12.81 7.83 7.42
CA GLU A 81 12.83 6.69 6.51
C GLU A 81 13.98 5.73 6.83
N LEU A 82 15.20 6.26 7.06
CA LEU A 82 16.35 5.47 7.43
C LEU A 82 16.18 4.78 8.80
N GLU A 83 15.57 5.47 9.76
CA GLU A 83 15.29 4.89 11.09
C GLU A 83 14.35 3.69 10.96
N VAL A 84 13.24 3.85 10.24
CA VAL A 84 12.25 2.79 10.04
C VAL A 84 12.85 1.61 9.24
N ASP A 85 13.62 1.88 8.19
CA ASP A 85 14.32 0.85 7.42
C ASP A 85 15.32 0.08 8.29
N THR A 86 16.04 0.78 9.17
CA THR A 86 16.98 0.14 10.12
C THR A 86 16.25 -0.77 11.10
N ILE A 87 15.10 -0.33 11.63
CA ILE A 87 14.27 -1.15 12.53
C ILE A 87 13.75 -2.38 11.78
N ALA A 88 13.24 -2.18 10.56
CA ALA A 88 12.72 -3.27 9.73
C ALA A 88 13.81 -4.34 9.50
N LYS A 89 14.99 -3.94 9.06
CA LYS A 89 16.11 -4.87 8.82
C LYS A 89 16.52 -5.66 10.05
N LYS A 90 16.55 -5.05 11.24
CA LYS A 90 16.85 -5.75 12.50
C LYS A 90 15.81 -6.83 12.82
N LYS A 91 14.60 -6.70 12.32
CA LYS A 91 13.49 -7.65 12.51
C LYS A 91 13.30 -8.61 11.33
N ASN A 92 14.21 -8.62 10.36
CA ASN A 92 14.09 -9.34 9.09
C ASN A 92 12.80 -8.97 8.33
N MET A 93 12.49 -7.69 8.32
CA MET A 93 11.37 -7.08 7.61
C MET A 93 11.88 -6.00 6.67
N GLU A 94 10.96 -5.44 5.89
CA GLU A 94 11.20 -4.32 4.99
C GLU A 94 10.03 -3.33 5.03
N ILE A 95 10.20 -2.15 4.45
CA ILE A 95 9.08 -1.24 4.21
C ILE A 95 8.25 -1.86 3.08
N VAL A 96 7.02 -2.23 3.38
CA VAL A 96 6.11 -2.92 2.44
C VAL A 96 4.97 -2.05 1.95
N CYS A 97 4.77 -0.88 2.56
CA CYS A 97 3.71 0.04 2.18
C CYS A 97 3.99 1.46 2.67
N ILE A 98 3.61 2.44 1.87
CA ILE A 98 3.47 3.83 2.30
C ILE A 98 1.99 4.14 2.46
N PHE A 99 1.65 4.85 3.52
CA PHE A 99 0.33 5.42 3.74
C PHE A 99 0.38 6.94 3.63
N HIS A 100 -0.64 7.54 3.01
CA HIS A 100 -0.93 8.96 3.16
C HIS A 100 -2.44 9.24 3.07
N SER A 101 -2.84 10.41 3.56
CA SER A 101 -4.22 10.85 3.52
C SER A 101 -4.41 11.99 2.52
N HIS A 102 -5.61 12.03 1.95
CA HIS A 102 -6.12 13.15 1.18
C HIS A 102 -7.23 13.86 2.00
N PRO A 103 -6.97 15.05 2.56
CA PRO A 103 -7.99 15.76 3.33
C PRO A 103 -9.22 16.14 2.52
N ASN A 104 -9.05 16.59 1.27
CA ASN A 104 -10.09 17.19 0.45
C ASN A 104 -10.23 16.59 -0.95
N SER A 105 -9.83 15.34 -1.12
CA SER A 105 -9.93 14.65 -2.40
C SER A 105 -10.16 13.15 -2.23
N GLU A 106 -10.51 12.49 -3.32
CA GLU A 106 -10.76 11.05 -3.32
C GLU A 106 -9.53 10.21 -2.96
N ALA A 107 -9.75 8.98 -2.50
CA ALA A 107 -8.71 7.99 -2.25
C ALA A 107 -8.16 7.43 -3.58
N LYS A 108 -7.46 8.27 -4.34
CA LYS A 108 -6.80 7.93 -5.61
C LYS A 108 -5.46 8.64 -5.71
N PRO A 109 -4.44 8.01 -6.30
CA PRO A 109 -3.15 8.65 -6.48
C PRO A 109 -3.25 9.91 -7.34
N SER A 110 -2.65 11.00 -6.87
CA SER A 110 -2.42 12.20 -7.66
C SER A 110 -1.33 11.97 -8.73
N ILE A 111 -1.13 12.96 -9.59
CA ILE A 111 -0.01 12.92 -10.57
C ILE A 111 1.33 12.87 -9.83
N THR A 112 1.47 13.64 -8.74
CA THR A 112 2.67 13.65 -7.91
C THR A 112 2.88 12.30 -7.23
N ASP A 113 1.82 11.71 -6.66
CA ASP A 113 1.89 10.37 -6.05
C ASP A 113 2.42 9.34 -7.04
N LYS A 114 1.90 9.31 -8.27
CA LYS A 114 2.34 8.37 -9.30
C LYS A 114 3.83 8.49 -9.64
N LYS A 115 4.39 9.69 -9.59
CA LYS A 115 5.84 9.89 -9.81
C LYS A 115 6.64 9.20 -8.70
N PHE A 116 6.24 9.36 -7.44
CA PHE A 116 6.91 8.70 -6.32
C PHE A 116 6.65 7.20 -6.29
N MET A 117 5.44 6.76 -6.62
CA MET A 117 5.09 5.33 -6.74
C MET A 117 5.94 4.62 -7.80
N SER A 118 6.30 5.31 -8.88
CA SER A 118 7.11 4.73 -9.97
C SER A 118 8.52 4.34 -9.52
N VAL A 119 9.07 5.01 -8.51
CA VAL A 119 10.40 4.72 -7.93
C VAL A 119 10.31 3.95 -6.61
N ASN A 120 9.09 3.77 -6.08
CA ASN A 120 8.79 2.98 -4.89
C ASN A 120 7.72 1.95 -5.23
N PRO A 121 8.09 0.84 -5.90
CA PRO A 121 7.16 -0.11 -6.52
C PRO A 121 6.53 -1.10 -5.54
N PHE A 122 6.13 -0.65 -4.38
CA PHE A 122 5.35 -1.38 -3.39
C PHE A 122 3.97 -0.72 -3.18
N PRO A 123 3.06 -1.35 -2.44
CA PRO A 123 1.72 -0.82 -2.18
C PRO A 123 1.71 0.55 -1.52
N TRP A 124 0.74 1.36 -1.91
CA TRP A 124 0.43 2.65 -1.32
C TRP A 124 -1.03 2.67 -0.88
N ILE A 125 -1.26 2.85 0.42
CA ILE A 125 -2.60 3.03 0.98
C ILE A 125 -2.90 4.52 1.02
N ILE A 126 -4.04 4.90 0.46
CA ILE A 126 -4.54 6.27 0.44
C ILE A 126 -5.88 6.31 1.17
N TYR A 127 -6.00 7.19 2.14
CA TYR A 127 -7.24 7.44 2.86
C TYR A 127 -7.79 8.84 2.53
N SER A 128 -9.04 8.89 2.09
CA SER A 128 -9.76 10.16 1.88
C SER A 128 -10.51 10.53 3.15
N CYS A 129 -10.17 11.67 3.75
CA CYS A 129 -10.92 12.20 4.88
C CYS A 129 -12.31 12.68 4.46
N GLU A 130 -12.44 13.17 3.22
CA GLU A 130 -13.71 13.66 2.68
C GLU A 130 -14.75 12.55 2.49
N SER A 131 -14.34 11.42 1.90
CA SER A 131 -15.25 10.30 1.58
C SER A 131 -15.22 9.16 2.59
N ASP A 132 -14.32 9.21 3.59
CA ASP A 132 -14.08 8.16 4.58
C ASP A 132 -13.76 6.80 3.92
N GLN A 133 -13.03 6.83 2.79
CA GLN A 133 -12.63 5.66 2.03
C GLN A 133 -11.14 5.43 2.11
N MET A 134 -10.75 4.16 2.22
CA MET A 134 -9.36 3.72 2.18
C MET A 134 -9.18 2.76 1.00
N LYS A 135 -8.18 3.02 0.15
CA LYS A 135 -7.85 2.18 -1.00
C LYS A 135 -6.36 1.96 -1.07
N CYS A 136 -5.97 0.85 -1.66
CA CYS A 136 -4.57 0.52 -1.87
C CYS A 136 -4.27 0.39 -3.36
N PHE A 137 -3.11 0.91 -3.76
CA PHE A 137 -2.67 0.91 -5.15
C PHE A 137 -1.21 0.49 -5.25
N ILE A 138 -0.87 -0.07 -6.40
CA ILE A 138 0.51 -0.25 -6.83
C ILE A 138 0.67 0.34 -8.23
N PHE A 139 1.81 1.00 -8.47
CA PHE A 139 2.15 1.54 -9.79
C PHE A 139 3.35 0.77 -10.33
N LYS A 140 3.12 -0.04 -11.34
CA LYS A 140 4.11 -0.96 -11.89
C LYS A 140 4.02 -1.00 -13.41
N ASN A 141 5.16 -0.97 -14.09
CA ASN A 141 5.21 -0.98 -15.55
C ASN A 141 4.31 0.09 -16.20
N ASN A 142 4.35 1.31 -15.65
CA ASN A 142 3.53 2.44 -16.10
C ASN A 142 2.01 2.20 -16.01
N THR A 143 1.58 1.25 -15.18
CA THR A 143 0.17 0.89 -14.96
C THR A 143 -0.18 1.02 -13.48
N LEU A 144 -1.28 1.73 -13.19
CA LEU A 144 -1.86 1.82 -11.86
C LEU A 144 -2.83 0.66 -11.65
N GLU A 145 -2.63 -0.08 -10.60
CA GLU A 145 -3.49 -1.20 -10.21
C GLU A 145 -3.99 -0.99 -8.78
N GLN A 146 -5.30 -1.14 -8.58
CA GLN A 146 -5.88 -1.17 -7.25
C GLN A 146 -5.82 -2.60 -6.71
N ILE A 147 -5.35 -2.75 -5.48
CA ILE A 147 -5.23 -4.05 -4.81
C ILE A 147 -6.13 -4.11 -3.57
N SER A 148 -6.54 -5.32 -3.20
CA SER A 148 -7.42 -5.53 -2.05
C SER A 148 -6.70 -5.30 -0.73
N ILE A 149 -7.39 -4.68 0.22
CA ILE A 149 -6.97 -4.59 1.62
C ILE A 149 -7.72 -5.66 2.39
N LYS A 150 -7.02 -6.53 3.11
CA LYS A 150 -7.59 -7.62 3.91
C LYS A 150 -7.14 -7.51 5.36
N ASP A 151 -8.03 -7.94 6.26
CA ASP A 151 -7.71 -8.06 7.70
C ASP A 151 -6.76 -9.24 7.96
N SER A 152 -5.86 -9.04 8.90
CA SER A 152 -4.87 -10.05 9.29
C SER A 152 -5.42 -11.04 10.33
#